data_2b800f9264890404c577f68c8463f918
#
_entry.id   2b800f9264890404c577f68c8463f918
#
_cell.length_a   1.000
_cell.length_b   1.000
_cell.length_c   1.000
_cell.angle_alpha   90.00
_cell.angle_beta   90.00
_cell.angle_gamma   90.00
#
_symmetry.space_group_name_H-M   'P 1'
#
loop_
_entity.id
_entity.type
_entity.pdbx_description
1 polymer ?
#
loop_
_entity_poly.entity_id
_entity_poly.type
_entity_poly.pdbx_seq_one_letter_code
_entity_poly.pdbx_strand_id
1 'polypeptide(L)'
;MFALQLLPTPAKSHYTFNLRDLSKVFQGILMAEAQKLSDLSDVLRLWYHENCRVFQDRLVNDEDRKWFVDLIRDKMASGFEVSMGDVVKDSTMIYGDFMVPSAENKVYNEVAEFNKVNFEVVVTTLFKAGPVVSVGQSIRSGLK
;
A
#
# COMPACT_ATOMS: atom_id res chain seq x y z
N MET A 1 -7.02 18.10 7.92
CA MET A 1 -6.89 18.69 6.58
C MET A 1 -7.51 17.81 5.50
N PHE A 2 -7.18 16.54 5.41
CA PHE A 2 -7.73 15.57 4.46
C PHE A 2 -9.28 15.48 4.49
N ALA A 3 -9.85 15.31 5.68
CA ALA A 3 -11.30 15.21 5.88
C ALA A 3 -12.10 16.51 5.61
N LEU A 4 -11.42 17.64 5.41
CA LEU A 4 -12.07 18.91 5.11
C LEU A 4 -12.16 19.21 3.61
N GLN A 5 -11.28 18.61 2.80
CA GLN A 5 -11.23 18.83 1.35
C GLN A 5 -11.93 17.73 0.54
N LEU A 6 -11.86 16.49 1.02
CA LEU A 6 -12.51 15.35 0.39
C LEU A 6 -13.75 14.93 1.17
N LEU A 7 -14.79 15.73 1.06
CA LEU A 7 -16.08 15.47 1.70
C LEU A 7 -16.91 14.44 0.91
N PRO A 8 -17.71 13.63 1.60
CA PRO A 8 -18.63 12.72 0.93
C PRO A 8 -19.68 13.49 0.13
N THR A 9 -19.83 13.11 -1.12
CA THR A 9 -20.88 13.58 -2.02
C THR A 9 -21.73 12.40 -2.49
N PRO A 10 -22.92 12.61 -3.09
CA PRO A 10 -23.73 11.50 -3.62
C PRO A 10 -22.95 10.57 -4.57
N ALA A 11 -22.04 11.14 -5.38
CA ALA A 11 -21.18 10.38 -6.30
C ALA A 11 -19.97 9.74 -5.61
N LYS A 12 -19.57 10.24 -4.44
CA LYS A 12 -18.39 9.81 -3.67
C LYS A 12 -18.78 9.55 -2.21
N SER A 13 -19.85 8.78 -1.98
CA SER A 13 -20.43 8.52 -0.63
C SER A 13 -19.46 7.82 0.33
N HIS A 14 -18.45 7.11 -0.20
CA HIS A 14 -17.44 6.40 0.56
C HIS A 14 -16.25 7.28 1.03
N TYR A 15 -16.24 8.57 0.71
CA TYR A 15 -15.21 9.53 1.18
C TYR A 15 -15.40 9.89 2.67
N THR A 16 -15.59 8.89 3.49
CA THR A 16 -15.73 9.04 4.94
C THR A 16 -14.38 8.78 5.62
N PHE A 17 -13.49 9.76 5.60
CA PHE A 17 -12.18 9.66 6.22
C PHE A 17 -12.26 10.02 7.70
N ASN A 18 -11.79 9.15 8.57
CA ASN A 18 -11.88 9.31 10.03
C ASN A 18 -10.60 8.82 10.75
N LEU A 19 -10.59 8.97 12.08
CA LEU A 19 -9.46 8.55 12.92
C LEU A 19 -9.16 7.05 12.84
N ARG A 20 -10.13 6.21 12.50
CA ARG A 20 -9.94 4.77 12.33
C ARG A 20 -9.07 4.49 11.09
N ASP A 21 -9.20 5.29 10.03
CA ASP A 21 -8.34 5.17 8.85
C ASP A 21 -6.90 5.58 9.18
N LEU A 22 -6.73 6.64 9.98
CA LEU A 22 -5.41 7.02 10.48
C LEU A 22 -4.78 5.91 11.33
N SER A 23 -5.55 5.26 12.20
CA SER A 23 -5.09 4.12 13.00
C SER A 23 -4.59 2.96 12.13
N LYS A 24 -5.22 2.71 10.97
CA LYS A 24 -4.76 1.67 10.02
C LYS A 24 -3.40 1.98 9.42
N VAL A 25 -3.09 3.25 9.12
CA VAL A 25 -1.76 3.66 8.66
C VAL A 25 -0.71 3.33 9.70
N PHE A 26 -0.93 3.73 10.97
CA PHE A 26 0.00 3.40 12.05
C PHE A 26 0.13 1.91 12.30
N GLN A 27 -0.97 1.17 12.23
CA GLN A 27 -0.97 -0.29 12.35
C GLN A 27 -0.09 -0.93 11.27
N GLY A 28 -0.20 -0.47 10.01
CA GLY A 28 0.64 -0.95 8.91
C GLY A 28 2.13 -0.66 9.14
N ILE A 29 2.46 0.56 9.60
CA ILE A 29 3.84 0.94 9.92
C ILE A 29 4.41 0.07 11.04
N LEU A 30 3.62 -0.22 12.07
CA LEU A 30 4.03 -1.05 13.22
C LEU A 30 4.20 -2.54 12.88
N MET A 31 3.72 -3.00 11.73
CA MET A 31 3.96 -4.38 11.25
C MET A 31 5.39 -4.58 10.74
N ALA A 32 6.09 -3.54 10.36
CA ALA A 32 7.46 -3.63 9.89
C ALA A 32 8.44 -3.82 11.05
N GLU A 33 9.49 -4.61 10.81
CA GLU A 33 10.58 -4.78 11.78
C GLU A 33 11.46 -3.53 11.82
N ALA A 34 11.63 -2.94 12.99
CA ALA A 34 12.48 -1.77 13.21
C ALA A 34 13.94 -1.99 12.77
N GLN A 35 14.45 -3.22 12.86
CA GLN A 35 15.81 -3.57 12.47
C GLN A 35 16.06 -3.47 10.95
N LYS A 36 15.00 -3.50 10.14
CA LYS A 36 15.07 -3.41 8.68
C LYS A 36 14.82 -2.00 8.14
N LEU A 37 14.39 -1.10 9.00
CA LEU A 37 14.22 0.31 8.69
C LEU A 37 15.49 1.04 9.13
N SER A 38 16.54 0.94 8.30
CA SER A 38 17.88 1.48 8.64
C SER A 38 17.93 2.99 8.52
N ASP A 39 17.25 3.53 7.52
CA ASP A 39 17.32 4.94 7.15
C ASP A 39 15.95 5.63 7.23
N LEU A 40 15.98 6.96 7.36
CA LEU A 40 14.78 7.77 7.30
C LEU A 40 14.02 7.55 5.98
N SER A 41 14.73 7.31 4.88
CA SER A 41 14.14 7.01 3.58
C SER A 41 13.26 5.76 3.61
N ASP A 42 13.70 4.69 4.30
CA ASP A 42 12.93 3.44 4.41
C ASP A 42 11.61 3.67 5.19
N VAL A 43 11.70 4.44 6.27
CA VAL A 43 10.51 4.81 7.07
C VAL A 43 9.54 5.66 6.26
N LEU A 44 10.05 6.62 5.47
CA LEU A 44 9.22 7.47 4.62
C LEU A 44 8.60 6.71 3.46
N ARG A 45 9.31 5.72 2.89
CA ARG A 45 8.76 4.81 1.86
C ARG A 45 7.59 4.00 2.42
N LEU A 46 7.78 3.39 3.58
CA LEU A 46 6.73 2.64 4.26
C LEU A 46 5.54 3.53 4.63
N TRP A 47 5.80 4.72 5.19
CA TRP A 47 4.76 5.70 5.51
C TRP A 47 3.97 6.13 4.27
N TYR A 48 4.66 6.38 3.15
CA TYR A 48 4.02 6.71 1.88
C TYR A 48 3.12 5.56 1.40
N HIS A 49 3.66 4.32 1.37
CA HIS A 49 2.91 3.14 0.97
C HIS A 49 1.63 2.95 1.79
N GLU A 50 1.72 3.03 3.12
CA GLU A 50 0.56 2.86 4.01
C GLU A 50 -0.49 3.97 3.82
N ASN A 51 -0.06 5.20 3.56
CA ASN A 51 -0.97 6.27 3.21
C ASN A 51 -1.65 6.06 1.86
N CYS A 52 -0.93 5.58 0.85
CA CYS A 52 -1.52 5.23 -0.44
C CYS A 52 -2.56 4.13 -0.29
N ARG A 53 -2.24 3.04 0.41
CA ARG A 53 -3.14 1.91 0.65
C ARG A 53 -4.42 2.30 1.39
N VAL A 54 -4.33 3.18 2.37
CA VAL A 54 -5.49 3.55 3.19
C VAL A 54 -6.32 4.66 2.57
N PHE A 55 -5.68 5.64 1.94
CA PHE A 55 -6.34 6.84 1.45
C PHE A 55 -6.42 6.91 -0.08
N GLN A 56 -5.32 6.75 -0.80
CA GLN A 56 -5.27 6.94 -2.25
C GLN A 56 -6.09 5.89 -3.00
N ASP A 57 -6.05 4.61 -2.57
CA ASP A 57 -6.78 3.52 -3.23
C ASP A 57 -8.30 3.69 -3.17
N ARG A 58 -8.78 4.51 -2.24
CA ARG A 58 -10.21 4.86 -2.12
C ARG A 58 -10.62 6.02 -3.02
N LEU A 59 -9.67 6.72 -3.63
CA LEU A 59 -9.96 7.88 -4.48
C LEU A 59 -10.37 7.43 -5.86
N VAL A 60 -11.51 7.95 -6.34
CA VAL A 60 -12.13 7.55 -7.60
C VAL A 60 -11.59 8.34 -8.77
N ASN A 61 -11.33 9.65 -8.58
CA ASN A 61 -10.93 10.56 -9.66
C ASN A 61 -9.42 10.75 -9.68
N ASP A 62 -8.88 10.98 -10.86
CA ASP A 62 -7.48 11.31 -11.06
C ASP A 62 -7.10 12.67 -10.46
N GLU A 63 -8.04 13.62 -10.43
CA GLU A 63 -7.85 14.92 -9.76
C GLU A 63 -7.61 14.76 -8.25
N ASP A 64 -8.44 13.95 -7.58
CA ASP A 64 -8.30 13.65 -6.15
C ASP A 64 -7.00 12.90 -5.85
N ARG A 65 -6.63 11.96 -6.73
CA ARG A 65 -5.34 11.22 -6.61
C ARG A 65 -4.15 12.14 -6.78
N LYS A 66 -4.19 13.02 -7.77
CA LYS A 66 -3.14 14.02 -7.98
C LYS A 66 -3.01 14.96 -6.77
N TRP A 67 -4.14 15.48 -6.30
CA TRP A 67 -4.18 16.31 -5.10
C TRP A 67 -3.57 15.59 -3.88
N PHE A 68 -3.86 14.28 -3.70
CA PHE A 68 -3.29 13.48 -2.62
C PHE A 68 -1.76 13.37 -2.73
N VAL A 69 -1.25 13.07 -3.94
CA VAL A 69 0.19 12.97 -4.19
C VAL A 69 0.88 14.30 -3.92
N ASP A 70 0.29 15.41 -4.37
CA ASP A 70 0.82 16.76 -4.12
C ASP A 70 0.84 17.08 -2.61
N LEU A 71 -0.22 16.72 -1.87
CA LEU A 71 -0.28 16.87 -0.42
C LEU A 71 0.83 16.08 0.29
N ILE A 72 1.05 14.83 -0.10
CA ILE A 72 2.12 14.00 0.49
C ILE A 72 3.49 14.59 0.17
N ARG A 73 3.71 15.05 -1.06
CA ARG A 73 4.95 15.72 -1.48
C ARG A 73 5.24 16.95 -0.61
N ASP A 74 4.25 17.81 -0.42
CA ASP A 74 4.38 18.99 0.42
C ASP A 74 4.69 18.62 1.88
N LYS A 75 4.09 17.54 2.40
CA LYS A 75 4.35 17.08 3.76
C LYS A 75 5.73 16.46 3.91
N MET A 76 6.24 15.74 2.92
CA MET A 76 7.62 15.26 2.92
C MET A 76 8.62 16.42 2.90
N ALA A 77 8.41 17.39 2.02
CA ALA A 77 9.29 18.54 1.91
C ALA A 77 9.27 19.43 3.17
N SER A 78 8.07 19.73 3.71
CA SER A 78 7.93 20.65 4.85
C SER A 78 8.22 20.01 6.21
N GLY A 79 7.97 18.69 6.36
CA GLY A 79 8.10 18.00 7.64
C GLY A 79 9.42 17.27 7.83
N PHE A 80 10.01 16.80 6.74
CA PHE A 80 11.22 15.96 6.79
C PHE A 80 12.37 16.52 5.95
N GLU A 81 12.16 17.64 5.25
CA GLU A 81 13.16 18.29 4.37
C GLU A 81 13.69 17.33 3.28
N VAL A 82 12.88 16.34 2.87
CA VAL A 82 13.24 15.31 1.90
C VAL A 82 12.37 15.44 0.65
N SER A 83 13.01 15.32 -0.52
CA SER A 83 12.28 15.28 -1.79
C SER A 83 11.60 13.93 -1.99
N MET A 84 10.32 13.94 -2.40
CA MET A 84 9.60 12.71 -2.72
C MET A 84 10.29 11.87 -3.81
N GLY A 85 10.97 12.51 -4.78
CA GLY A 85 11.70 11.81 -5.84
C GLY A 85 12.92 11.03 -5.35
N ASP A 86 13.52 11.43 -4.23
CA ASP A 86 14.65 10.72 -3.62
C ASP A 86 14.18 9.47 -2.85
N VAL A 87 12.99 9.53 -2.29
CA VAL A 87 12.39 8.44 -1.49
C VAL A 87 11.67 7.43 -2.36
N VAL A 88 10.82 7.90 -3.27
CA VAL A 88 9.96 7.08 -4.14
C VAL A 88 10.57 7.04 -5.54
N LYS A 89 11.48 6.11 -5.76
CA LYS A 89 12.15 5.94 -7.06
C LYS A 89 11.29 5.17 -8.06
N ASP A 90 10.53 4.20 -7.57
CA ASP A 90 9.69 3.32 -8.37
C ASP A 90 8.21 3.63 -8.17
N SER A 91 7.45 3.61 -9.27
CA SER A 91 6.00 3.84 -9.26
C SER A 91 5.21 2.69 -8.62
N THR A 92 5.80 1.50 -8.55
CA THR A 92 5.20 0.30 -7.95
C THR A 92 5.95 -0.09 -6.68
N MET A 93 5.45 0.38 -5.56
CA MET A 93 5.98 0.02 -4.25
C MET A 93 5.02 -0.95 -3.58
N ILE A 94 5.49 -2.14 -3.26
CA ILE A 94 4.68 -3.21 -2.65
C ILE A 94 5.35 -3.64 -1.35
N TYR A 95 4.55 -3.72 -0.30
CA TYR A 95 4.93 -4.31 0.98
C TYR A 95 4.08 -5.55 1.25
N GLY A 96 4.67 -6.57 1.84
CA GLY A 96 3.95 -7.79 2.20
C GLY A 96 4.73 -8.69 3.14
N ASP A 97 4.01 -9.62 3.76
CA ASP A 97 4.54 -10.63 4.68
C ASP A 97 4.62 -12.03 4.05
N PHE A 98 4.36 -12.12 2.75
CA PHE A 98 4.19 -13.39 2.01
C PHE A 98 5.46 -13.88 1.32
N MET A 99 6.58 -13.15 1.43
CA MET A 99 7.82 -13.49 0.71
C MET A 99 8.45 -14.81 1.15
N VAL A 100 8.19 -15.25 2.38
CA VAL A 100 8.66 -16.53 2.90
C VAL A 100 7.48 -17.33 3.47
N PRO A 101 6.83 -18.19 2.67
CA PRO A 101 5.60 -18.90 3.07
C PRO A 101 5.78 -19.85 4.25
N SER A 102 6.98 -20.39 4.44
CA SER A 102 7.31 -21.37 5.48
C SER A 102 7.89 -20.76 6.76
N ALA A 103 8.03 -19.43 6.83
CA ALA A 103 8.55 -18.79 8.04
C ALA A 103 7.50 -18.83 9.15
N GLU A 104 7.91 -19.23 10.37
CA GLU A 104 7.08 -19.16 11.57
C GLU A 104 6.72 -17.71 11.89
N ASN A 105 7.68 -16.80 11.72
CA ASN A 105 7.47 -15.37 11.88
C ASN A 105 7.39 -14.71 10.50
N LYS A 106 6.22 -14.20 10.17
CA LYS A 106 5.99 -13.43 8.95
C LYS A 106 6.47 -12.01 9.16
N VAL A 107 7.34 -11.56 8.29
CA VAL A 107 7.93 -10.23 8.36
C VAL A 107 7.38 -9.35 7.23
N TYR A 108 6.83 -8.21 7.62
CA TYR A 108 6.31 -7.23 6.68
C TYR A 108 7.44 -6.37 6.11
N ASN A 109 7.78 -6.60 4.84
CA ASN A 109 8.89 -5.95 4.16
C ASN A 109 8.50 -5.44 2.79
N GLU A 110 9.32 -4.51 2.27
CA GLU A 110 9.26 -4.10 0.87
C GLU A 110 9.69 -5.24 -0.05
N VAL A 111 8.92 -5.43 -1.13
CA VAL A 111 9.23 -6.37 -2.20
C VAL A 111 10.10 -5.64 -3.22
N ALA A 112 11.42 -5.75 -3.06
CA ALA A 112 12.39 -5.06 -3.91
C ALA A 112 12.37 -5.50 -5.38
N GLU A 113 12.03 -6.76 -5.66
CA GLU A 113 11.95 -7.30 -7.01
C GLU A 113 10.64 -8.06 -7.22
N PHE A 114 9.71 -7.43 -7.92
CA PHE A 114 8.42 -8.02 -8.23
C PHE A 114 8.54 -9.35 -9.01
N ASN A 115 9.55 -9.47 -9.85
CA ASN A 115 9.82 -10.69 -10.64
C ASN A 115 10.21 -11.91 -9.78
N LYS A 116 10.64 -11.70 -8.54
CA LYS A 116 10.94 -12.78 -7.58
C LYS A 116 9.73 -13.23 -6.78
N VAL A 117 8.61 -12.51 -6.88
CA VAL A 117 7.34 -12.95 -6.29
C VAL A 117 6.84 -14.13 -7.11
N ASN A 118 7.27 -15.33 -6.72
CA ASN A 118 6.82 -16.54 -7.37
C ASN A 118 5.29 -16.62 -7.27
N PHE A 119 4.63 -16.73 -8.41
CA PHE A 119 3.17 -16.85 -8.48
C PHE A 119 2.64 -17.96 -7.54
N GLU A 120 3.41 -19.04 -7.36
CA GLU A 120 3.13 -20.12 -6.41
C GLU A 120 3.06 -19.64 -4.95
N VAL A 121 3.89 -18.67 -4.55
CA VAL A 121 3.89 -18.12 -3.18
C VAL A 121 2.61 -17.34 -2.93
N VAL A 122 2.22 -16.49 -3.87
CA VAL A 122 0.98 -15.70 -3.79
C VAL A 122 -0.23 -16.62 -3.79
N VAL A 123 -0.29 -17.58 -4.70
CA VAL A 123 -1.39 -18.54 -4.80
C VAL A 123 -1.48 -19.40 -3.53
N THR A 124 -0.38 -19.95 -3.04
CA THR A 124 -0.37 -20.78 -1.82
C THR A 124 -0.81 -19.99 -0.59
N THR A 125 -0.42 -18.72 -0.48
CA THR A 125 -0.83 -17.86 0.64
C THR A 125 -2.31 -17.51 0.57
N LEU A 126 -2.83 -17.21 -0.62
CA LEU A 126 -4.25 -16.94 -0.84
C LEU A 126 -5.12 -18.18 -0.59
N PHE A 127 -4.67 -19.36 -1.02
CA PHE A 127 -5.40 -20.62 -0.77
C PHE A 127 -5.39 -21.05 0.70
N LYS A 128 -4.35 -20.72 1.47
CA LYS A 128 -4.33 -20.99 2.92
C LYS A 128 -5.21 -20.02 3.72
N ALA A 129 -5.54 -18.87 3.18
CA ALA A 129 -6.31 -17.84 3.87
C ALA A 129 -7.85 -18.03 3.85
N GLY A 130 -8.38 -19.04 3.14
CA GLY A 130 -9.81 -19.35 3.12
C GLY A 130 -10.32 -19.89 1.78
N PRO A 131 -11.57 -20.38 1.70
CA PRO A 131 -12.11 -20.92 0.47
C PRO A 131 -12.28 -19.83 -0.57
N VAL A 132 -11.33 -19.71 -1.46
CA VAL A 132 -11.47 -18.90 -2.67
C VAL A 132 -12.44 -19.61 -3.59
N VAL A 133 -13.65 -19.08 -3.68
CA VAL A 133 -14.63 -19.45 -4.69
C VAL A 133 -13.95 -19.36 -6.06
N SER A 134 -13.78 -20.52 -6.70
CA SER A 134 -13.43 -20.79 -8.10
C SER A 134 -13.11 -19.57 -9.00
N VAL A 135 -11.86 -19.16 -9.07
CA VAL A 135 -11.30 -18.34 -10.16
C VAL A 135 -10.80 -19.22 -11.32
N GLY A 136 -11.02 -20.55 -11.24
CA GLY A 136 -10.45 -21.54 -12.15
C GLY A 136 -11.10 -21.66 -13.54
N GLN A 137 -12.15 -20.93 -13.86
CA GLN A 137 -12.84 -21.09 -15.16
C GLN A 137 -12.60 -19.95 -16.17
N SER A 138 -12.05 -18.80 -15.77
CA SER A 138 -11.88 -17.67 -16.71
C SER A 138 -10.55 -17.65 -17.46
N ILE A 139 -9.56 -18.46 -17.07
CA ILE A 139 -8.23 -18.45 -17.71
C ILE A 139 -8.12 -19.41 -18.89
N ARG A 140 -9.06 -20.36 -19.05
CA ARG A 140 -9.00 -21.34 -20.16
C ARG A 140 -9.58 -20.88 -21.48
N SER A 141 -10.23 -19.71 -21.54
CA SER A 141 -10.85 -19.21 -22.79
C SER A 141 -10.02 -18.18 -23.55
N GLY A 142 -8.84 -17.84 -23.08
CA GLY A 142 -7.95 -16.84 -23.70
C GLY A 142 -6.75 -17.38 -24.48
N LEU A 143 -6.62 -18.71 -24.63
CA LEU A 143 -5.57 -19.35 -25.44
C LEU A 143 -6.20 -20.08 -26.62
N LYS A 144 -6.53 -19.32 -27.64
CA LYS A 144 -6.63 -19.77 -29.04
C LYS A 144 -6.08 -18.69 -29.94
#